data_cdac5f7d9289bf55475a7ac5baec8c45
#
_entry.id   cdac5f7d9289bf55475a7ac5baec8c45
#
_cell.length_a   1.000
_cell.length_b   1.000
_cell.length_c   1.000
_cell.angle_alpha   90.00
_cell.angle_beta   90.00
_cell.angle_gamma   90.00
#
_symmetry.space_group_name_H-M   'P 1'
#
loop_
_entity.id
_entity.type
_entity.pdbx_description
1 polymer ?
#
loop_
_entity_poly.entity_id
_entity_poly.type
_entity_poly.pdbx_seq_one_letter_code
_entity_poly.pdbx_strand_id
1 'polypeptide(L)'
;ACLVGSEMCIRDRYQALYRKWRPKVFSEVVGQEHITDTLRRQVAEGHTAHAYLFTGTRGTGKTTCARILAKAVNCLSPVDGEPCGRCEACRAVDAGTTLDITELDAASNNGVDQVRALREEAVYTPAVLKKRVYIIDEVHMLSTPAFNALLKILEEPPEHLMFILATTELHKVPATILS
;
A
#
# COMPACT_ATOMS: atom_id res chain seq x y z
N ALA A 1 14.16 -32.22 26.54
CA ALA A 1 13.39 -32.03 25.29
C ALA A 1 12.26 -30.96 25.40
N CYS A 2 12.00 -30.42 26.60
CA CYS A 2 10.91 -29.42 26.79
C CYS A 2 11.34 -27.95 26.74
N LEU A 3 12.61 -27.64 26.61
CA LEU A 3 13.10 -26.24 26.62
C LEU A 3 13.06 -25.55 25.24
N VAL A 4 13.00 -26.31 24.15
CA VAL A 4 12.96 -25.76 22.77
C VAL A 4 11.56 -25.27 22.39
N GLY A 5 10.51 -25.82 22.99
CA GLY A 5 9.12 -25.42 22.72
C GLY A 5 8.67 -24.12 23.37
N SER A 6 9.31 -23.69 24.45
CA SER A 6 8.95 -22.47 25.17
C SER A 6 9.51 -21.19 24.56
N GLU A 7 10.68 -21.27 23.91
CA GLU A 7 11.27 -20.10 23.23
C GLU A 7 10.58 -19.77 21.91
N MET A 8 10.07 -20.78 21.18
CA MET A 8 9.27 -20.55 19.96
C MET A 8 7.91 -19.90 20.27
N CYS A 9 7.29 -20.26 21.39
CA CYS A 9 6.02 -19.65 21.82
C CYS A 9 6.17 -18.21 22.32
N ILE A 10 7.38 -17.79 22.76
CA ILE A 10 7.61 -16.43 23.26
C ILE A 10 7.85 -15.45 22.11
N ARG A 11 8.48 -15.89 21.01
CA ARG A 11 8.69 -15.06 19.82
C ARG A 11 7.40 -14.69 19.09
N ASP A 12 6.41 -15.57 19.07
CA ASP A 12 5.12 -15.30 18.45
C ASP A 12 4.22 -14.33 19.27
N ARG A 13 4.54 -14.06 20.52
CA ARG A 13 3.74 -13.17 21.40
C ARG A 13 4.16 -11.70 21.39
N TYR A 14 5.33 -11.36 20.85
CA TYR A 14 5.81 -9.97 20.80
C TYR A 14 5.53 -9.30 19.45
N GLN A 15 4.27 -9.27 19.06
CA GLN A 15 3.83 -8.34 18.02
C GLN A 15 3.55 -6.99 18.67
N ALA A 16 4.21 -5.93 18.20
CA ALA A 16 3.97 -4.59 18.71
C ALA A 16 2.48 -4.26 18.65
N LEU A 17 1.93 -3.70 19.73
CA LEU A 17 0.48 -3.46 19.88
C LEU A 17 -0.14 -2.74 18.69
N TYR A 18 0.58 -1.77 18.09
CA TYR A 18 0.11 -1.03 16.93
C TYR A 18 -0.06 -1.90 15.66
N ARG A 19 0.65 -3.03 15.55
CA ARG A 19 0.48 -3.99 14.44
C ARG A 19 -0.72 -4.91 14.68
N LYS A 20 -0.93 -5.32 15.92
CA LYS A 20 -2.04 -6.20 16.30
C LYS A 20 -3.41 -5.52 16.13
N TRP A 21 -3.49 -4.23 16.41
CA TRP A 21 -4.74 -3.44 16.39
C TRP A 21 -4.90 -2.57 15.13
N ARG A 22 -4.06 -2.77 14.11
CA ARG A 22 -4.19 -2.04 12.86
C ARG A 22 -5.45 -2.51 12.12
N PRO A 23 -6.32 -1.58 11.67
CA PRO A 23 -7.50 -1.92 10.87
C PRO A 23 -7.15 -2.79 9.68
N LYS A 24 -7.98 -3.79 9.41
CA LYS A 24 -7.80 -4.75 8.31
C LYS A 24 -8.79 -4.55 7.17
N VAL A 25 -9.86 -3.83 7.42
CA VAL A 25 -10.93 -3.50 6.49
C VAL A 25 -11.26 -2.01 6.61
N PHE A 26 -11.87 -1.43 5.57
CA PHE A 26 -12.19 -0.01 5.56
C PHE A 26 -13.17 0.40 6.67
N SER A 27 -14.12 -0.46 7.00
CA SER A 27 -15.11 -0.21 8.06
C SER A 27 -14.52 -0.08 9.47
N GLU A 28 -13.31 -0.57 9.68
CA GLU A 28 -12.59 -0.41 10.95
C GLU A 28 -11.79 0.91 11.04
N VAL A 29 -11.70 1.65 9.93
CA VAL A 29 -11.00 2.95 9.91
C VAL A 29 -11.94 4.04 10.38
N VAL A 30 -11.64 4.62 11.54
CA VAL A 30 -12.47 5.65 12.18
C VAL A 30 -12.05 7.04 11.72
N GLY A 31 -13.03 7.93 11.48
CA GLY A 31 -12.80 9.34 11.20
C GLY A 31 -12.45 9.68 9.75
N GLN A 32 -12.59 8.73 8.82
CA GLN A 32 -12.30 8.89 7.39
C GLN A 32 -13.38 8.24 6.50
N GLU A 33 -14.63 8.22 6.98
CA GLU A 33 -15.75 7.48 6.37
C GLU A 33 -15.98 7.89 4.92
N HIS A 34 -15.90 9.19 4.61
CA HIS A 34 -16.10 9.70 3.24
C HIS A 34 -15.02 9.21 2.26
N ILE A 35 -13.78 9.01 2.73
CA ILE A 35 -12.69 8.46 1.91
C ILE A 35 -12.87 6.96 1.75
N THR A 36 -13.11 6.26 2.84
CA THR A 36 -13.26 4.79 2.84
C THR A 36 -14.48 4.36 2.01
N ASP A 37 -15.59 5.07 2.08
CA ASP A 37 -16.78 4.80 1.28
C ASP A 37 -16.52 5.01 -0.21
N THR A 38 -15.77 6.04 -0.57
CA THR A 38 -15.37 6.28 -1.96
C THR A 38 -14.48 5.15 -2.49
N LEU A 39 -13.48 4.73 -1.71
CA LEU A 39 -12.59 3.64 -2.09
C LEU A 39 -13.33 2.30 -2.21
N ARG A 40 -14.22 2.01 -1.28
CA ARG A 40 -15.07 0.80 -1.31
C ARG A 40 -15.90 0.75 -2.58
N ARG A 41 -16.55 1.87 -2.94
CA ARG A 41 -17.35 1.96 -4.16
C ARG A 41 -16.50 1.72 -5.40
N GLN A 42 -15.33 2.34 -5.51
CA GLN A 42 -14.43 2.15 -6.65
C GLN A 42 -13.98 0.70 -6.78
N VAL A 43 -13.67 0.04 -5.67
CA VAL A 43 -13.31 -1.39 -5.67
C VAL A 43 -14.50 -2.26 -6.09
N ALA A 44 -15.70 -2.00 -5.54
CA ALA A 44 -16.92 -2.74 -5.86
C ALA A 44 -17.31 -2.62 -7.34
N GLU A 45 -17.14 -1.44 -7.93
CA GLU A 45 -17.45 -1.15 -9.34
C GLU A 45 -16.32 -1.58 -10.30
N GLY A 46 -15.16 -1.99 -9.78
CA GLY A 46 -13.99 -2.32 -10.59
C GLY A 46 -13.32 -1.12 -11.27
N HIS A 47 -13.67 0.10 -10.87
CA HIS A 47 -13.17 1.35 -11.44
C HIS A 47 -12.05 1.96 -10.58
N THR A 48 -11.03 1.16 -10.28
CA THR A 48 -9.87 1.64 -9.51
C THR A 48 -8.90 2.41 -10.40
N ALA A 49 -8.43 3.55 -9.91
CA ALA A 49 -7.38 4.31 -10.58
C ALA A 49 -6.02 3.59 -10.53
N HIS A 50 -5.13 3.95 -11.44
CA HIS A 50 -3.75 3.45 -11.43
C HIS A 50 -2.86 4.13 -10.38
N ALA A 51 -3.28 5.29 -9.86
CA ALA A 51 -2.57 6.02 -8.82
C ALA A 51 -3.54 6.71 -7.85
N TYR A 52 -3.20 6.69 -6.58
CA TYR A 52 -3.89 7.39 -5.49
C TYR A 52 -2.90 8.25 -4.72
N LEU A 53 -3.34 9.40 -4.28
CA LEU A 53 -2.58 10.26 -3.39
C LEU A 53 -3.38 10.51 -2.11
N PHE A 54 -2.90 9.96 -0.99
CA PHE A 54 -3.44 10.19 0.33
C PHE A 54 -2.73 11.34 1.02
N THR A 55 -3.49 12.34 1.45
CA THR A 55 -2.98 13.52 2.14
C THR A 55 -3.58 13.62 3.54
N GLY A 56 -2.84 14.18 4.48
CA GLY A 56 -3.33 14.40 5.84
C GLY A 56 -2.21 14.37 6.86
N THR A 57 -2.50 14.79 8.08
CA THR A 57 -1.54 14.81 9.17
C THR A 57 -1.07 13.41 9.57
N ARG A 58 -0.01 13.33 10.35
CA ARG A 58 0.51 12.07 10.86
C ARG A 58 -0.54 11.39 11.75
N GLY A 59 -0.68 10.07 11.63
CA GLY A 59 -1.62 9.29 12.44
C GLY A 59 -3.06 9.23 11.91
N THR A 60 -3.38 9.86 10.77
CA THR A 60 -4.73 9.82 10.17
C THR A 60 -5.06 8.52 9.43
N GLY A 61 -4.20 7.51 9.51
CA GLY A 61 -4.47 6.19 8.90
C GLY A 61 -4.16 6.08 7.41
N LYS A 62 -3.43 7.03 6.79
CA LYS A 62 -3.09 7.00 5.36
C LYS A 62 -2.46 5.67 4.91
N THR A 63 -1.40 5.26 5.58
CA THR A 63 -0.69 4.00 5.28
C THR A 63 -1.57 2.78 5.54
N THR A 64 -2.47 2.87 6.54
CA THR A 64 -3.45 1.82 6.82
C THR A 64 -4.47 1.71 5.70
N CYS A 65 -5.06 2.82 5.25
CA CYS A 65 -5.98 2.84 4.11
C CYS A 65 -5.29 2.34 2.83
N ALA A 66 -4.03 2.72 2.61
CA ALA A 66 -3.23 2.25 1.48
C ALA A 66 -3.11 0.72 1.45
N ARG A 67 -2.80 0.11 2.59
CA ARG A 67 -2.70 -1.35 2.71
C ARG A 67 -4.04 -2.05 2.52
N ILE A 68 -5.11 -1.49 3.09
CA ILE A 68 -6.46 -2.04 2.91
C ILE A 68 -6.87 -1.97 1.44
N LEU A 69 -6.61 -0.84 0.76
CA LEU A 69 -6.87 -0.69 -0.67
C LEU A 69 -6.08 -1.71 -1.50
N ALA A 70 -4.78 -1.86 -1.23
CA ALA A 70 -3.93 -2.85 -1.90
C ALA A 70 -4.47 -4.27 -1.73
N LYS A 71 -4.99 -4.60 -0.55
CA LYS A 71 -5.63 -5.89 -0.26
C LYS A 71 -6.98 -6.03 -0.98
N ALA A 72 -7.80 -4.99 -0.97
CA ALA A 72 -9.13 -5.00 -1.57
C ALA A 72 -9.08 -5.18 -3.10
N VAL A 73 -8.18 -4.48 -3.80
CA VAL A 73 -8.03 -4.61 -5.26
C VAL A 73 -7.52 -5.99 -5.70
N ASN A 74 -6.81 -6.68 -4.83
CA ASN A 74 -6.28 -8.01 -5.06
C ASN A 74 -7.16 -9.14 -4.49
N CYS A 75 -8.19 -8.81 -3.72
CA CYS A 75 -9.10 -9.78 -3.14
C CYS A 75 -9.83 -10.59 -4.22
N LEU A 76 -9.91 -11.91 -4.02
CA LEU A 76 -10.58 -12.81 -4.96
C LEU A 76 -12.11 -12.72 -4.90
N SER A 77 -12.66 -12.32 -3.76
CA SER A 77 -14.11 -12.16 -3.55
C SER A 77 -14.38 -11.01 -2.58
N PRO A 78 -14.20 -9.75 -3.04
CA PRO A 78 -14.53 -8.59 -2.22
C PRO A 78 -16.05 -8.53 -1.97
N VAL A 79 -16.45 -8.07 -0.79
CA VAL A 79 -17.83 -7.87 -0.41
C VAL A 79 -18.05 -6.37 -0.20
N ASP A 80 -18.90 -5.75 -1.04
CA ASP A 80 -19.15 -4.31 -1.01
C ASP A 80 -17.87 -3.44 -1.05
N GLY A 81 -16.86 -3.90 -1.80
CA GLY A 81 -15.55 -3.24 -1.88
C GLY A 81 -14.63 -3.48 -0.69
N GLU A 82 -15.06 -4.25 0.31
CA GLU A 82 -14.22 -4.67 1.43
C GLU A 82 -13.42 -5.93 1.09
N PRO A 83 -12.15 -6.04 1.51
CA PRO A 83 -11.41 -7.27 1.36
C PRO A 83 -12.03 -8.37 2.24
N CYS A 84 -12.17 -9.59 1.71
CA CYS A 84 -12.81 -10.69 2.44
C CYS A 84 -11.98 -11.20 3.65
N GLY A 85 -10.70 -10.90 3.71
CA GLY A 85 -9.77 -11.26 4.79
C GLY A 85 -9.41 -12.75 4.88
N ARG A 86 -10.02 -13.61 4.06
CA ARG A 86 -9.87 -15.08 4.15
C ARG A 86 -9.37 -15.76 2.88
N CYS A 87 -9.42 -15.11 1.73
CA CYS A 87 -8.88 -15.67 0.50
C CYS A 87 -7.34 -15.70 0.54
N GLU A 88 -6.73 -16.45 -0.37
CA GLU A 88 -5.28 -16.59 -0.45
C GLU A 88 -4.57 -15.23 -0.62
N ALA A 89 -5.10 -14.37 -1.47
CA ALA A 89 -4.57 -13.03 -1.68
C ALA A 89 -4.59 -12.20 -0.38
N CYS A 90 -5.73 -12.16 0.33
CA CYS A 90 -5.83 -11.43 1.60
C CYS A 90 -4.87 -11.97 2.66
N ARG A 91 -4.73 -13.29 2.76
CA ARG A 91 -3.78 -13.92 3.70
C ARG A 91 -2.33 -13.61 3.37
N ALA A 92 -1.96 -13.64 2.08
CA ALA A 92 -0.62 -13.30 1.63
C ALA A 92 -0.25 -11.84 1.96
N VAL A 93 -1.20 -10.92 1.77
CA VAL A 93 -1.02 -9.50 2.10
C VAL A 93 -0.90 -9.31 3.62
N ASP A 94 -1.78 -9.91 4.41
CA ASP A 94 -1.76 -9.79 5.88
C ASP A 94 -0.49 -10.40 6.48
N ALA A 95 0.03 -11.49 5.90
CA ALA A 95 1.27 -12.13 6.32
C ALA A 95 2.53 -11.38 5.86
N GLY A 96 2.41 -10.45 4.88
CA GLY A 96 3.55 -9.76 4.27
C GLY A 96 4.46 -10.70 3.48
N THR A 97 3.93 -11.81 2.98
CA THR A 97 4.71 -12.82 2.24
C THR A 97 4.74 -12.59 0.73
N THR A 98 3.90 -11.69 0.23
CA THR A 98 3.85 -11.39 -1.20
C THR A 98 4.85 -10.30 -1.59
N LEU A 99 5.52 -10.52 -2.72
CA LEU A 99 6.40 -9.53 -3.37
C LEU A 99 5.62 -8.55 -4.27
N ASP A 100 4.33 -8.82 -4.50
CA ASP A 100 3.49 -8.00 -5.38
C ASP A 100 2.99 -6.72 -4.71
N ILE A 101 3.14 -6.61 -3.39
CA ILE A 101 2.89 -5.38 -2.64
C ILE A 101 4.18 -4.95 -1.96
N THR A 102 4.71 -3.82 -2.40
CA THR A 102 5.95 -3.23 -1.88
C THR A 102 5.63 -1.91 -1.21
N GLU A 103 6.07 -1.76 0.03
CA GLU A 103 5.95 -0.51 0.79
C GLU A 103 7.33 0.13 0.92
N LEU A 104 7.45 1.36 0.45
CA LEU A 104 8.65 2.16 0.49
C LEU A 104 8.41 3.40 1.35
N ASP A 105 9.23 3.59 2.37
CA ASP A 105 9.29 4.85 3.11
C ASP A 105 10.30 5.79 2.45
N ALA A 106 9.80 6.85 1.83
CA ALA A 106 10.64 7.82 1.12
C ALA A 106 11.54 8.64 2.07
N ALA A 107 11.22 8.70 3.37
CA ALA A 107 12.11 9.33 4.34
C ALA A 107 13.42 8.55 4.51
N SER A 108 13.36 7.22 4.42
CA SER A 108 14.53 6.33 4.51
C SER A 108 15.15 5.99 3.14
N ASN A 109 14.35 6.10 2.05
CA ASN A 109 14.72 5.66 0.70
C ASN A 109 14.37 6.75 -0.33
N ASN A 110 15.02 7.90 -0.23
CA ASN A 110 14.72 9.08 -1.04
C ASN A 110 15.50 9.17 -2.36
N GLY A 111 16.41 8.23 -2.60
CA GLY A 111 17.32 8.24 -3.73
C GLY A 111 16.66 7.82 -5.05
N VAL A 112 17.24 8.30 -6.16
CA VAL A 112 16.78 7.97 -7.51
C VAL A 112 16.95 6.48 -7.85
N ASP A 113 17.93 5.80 -7.27
CA ASP A 113 18.25 4.41 -7.59
C ASP A 113 17.15 3.45 -7.06
N GLN A 114 16.56 3.75 -5.89
CA GLN A 114 15.43 2.98 -5.37
C GLN A 114 14.21 3.09 -6.28
N VAL A 115 13.92 4.30 -6.78
CA VAL A 115 12.79 4.52 -7.71
C VAL A 115 13.06 3.91 -9.08
N ARG A 116 14.32 3.93 -9.55
CA ARG A 116 14.71 3.25 -10.79
C ARG A 116 14.56 1.74 -10.69
N ALA A 117 15.04 1.14 -9.60
CA ALA A 117 14.85 -0.29 -9.34
C ALA A 117 13.37 -0.67 -9.31
N LEU A 118 12.55 0.12 -8.60
CA LEU A 118 11.11 -0.05 -8.57
C LEU A 118 10.49 0.01 -9.99
N ARG A 119 10.94 0.95 -10.83
CA ARG A 119 10.45 1.08 -12.20
C ARG A 119 10.83 -0.12 -13.07
N GLU A 120 12.03 -0.66 -12.92
CA GLU A 120 12.48 -1.86 -13.64
C GLU A 120 11.66 -3.09 -13.24
N GLU A 121 11.37 -3.23 -11.95
CA GLU A 121 10.53 -4.32 -11.45
C GLU A 121 9.05 -4.18 -11.88
N ALA A 122 8.55 -2.95 -11.97
CA ALA A 122 7.15 -2.66 -12.27
C ALA A 122 6.70 -3.11 -13.67
N VAL A 123 7.64 -3.31 -14.60
CA VAL A 123 7.35 -3.83 -15.94
C VAL A 123 6.88 -5.29 -15.90
N TYR A 124 7.33 -6.04 -14.90
CA TYR A 124 6.96 -7.45 -14.78
C TYR A 124 5.57 -7.61 -14.17
N THR A 125 4.81 -8.54 -14.70
CA THR A 125 3.49 -8.91 -14.17
C THR A 125 3.60 -9.41 -12.72
N PRO A 126 2.54 -9.27 -11.91
CA PRO A 126 2.51 -9.82 -10.56
C PRO A 126 2.76 -11.33 -10.57
N ALA A 127 3.43 -11.83 -9.53
CA ALA A 127 3.74 -13.25 -9.42
C ALA A 127 2.52 -14.08 -8.94
N VAL A 128 1.73 -13.53 -8.04
CA VAL A 128 0.61 -14.22 -7.36
C VAL A 128 -0.69 -13.42 -7.38
N LEU A 129 -0.61 -12.10 -7.23
CA LEU A 129 -1.77 -11.23 -7.13
C LEU A 129 -2.27 -10.74 -8.50
N LYS A 130 -3.45 -10.10 -8.53
CA LYS A 130 -4.01 -9.50 -9.75
C LYS A 130 -3.26 -8.25 -10.16
N LYS A 131 -2.89 -7.42 -9.18
CA LYS A 131 -2.19 -6.15 -9.37
C LYS A 131 -0.95 -6.08 -8.49
N ARG A 132 0.11 -5.52 -9.06
CA ARG A 132 1.30 -5.11 -8.33
C ARG A 132 1.05 -3.72 -7.75
N VAL A 133 1.24 -3.55 -6.45
CA VAL A 133 0.96 -2.30 -5.75
C VAL A 133 2.22 -1.78 -5.09
N TYR A 134 2.56 -0.53 -5.38
CA TYR A 134 3.62 0.19 -4.71
C TYR A 134 3.02 1.25 -3.79
N ILE A 135 3.28 1.12 -2.50
CA ILE A 135 2.89 2.10 -1.48
C ILE A 135 4.13 2.93 -1.15
N ILE A 136 4.10 4.22 -1.45
CA ILE A 136 5.20 5.14 -1.13
C ILE A 136 4.72 6.09 -0.05
N ASP A 137 5.22 5.89 1.17
CA ASP A 137 4.90 6.74 2.31
C ASP A 137 5.85 7.94 2.36
N GLU A 138 5.35 9.09 2.84
CA GLU A 138 6.06 10.36 2.91
C GLU A 138 6.71 10.77 1.57
N VAL A 139 5.95 10.63 0.48
CA VAL A 139 6.44 10.82 -0.90
C VAL A 139 7.11 12.17 -1.13
N HIS A 140 6.75 13.21 -0.36
CA HIS A 140 7.38 14.54 -0.42
C HIS A 140 8.87 14.54 -0.05
N MET A 141 9.37 13.47 0.57
CA MET A 141 10.79 13.31 0.93
C MET A 141 11.65 12.80 -0.22
N LEU A 142 11.07 12.39 -1.35
CA LEU A 142 11.84 11.98 -2.52
C LEU A 142 12.68 13.11 -3.08
N SER A 143 13.86 12.78 -3.58
CA SER A 143 14.70 13.74 -4.32
C SER A 143 14.06 14.13 -5.65
N THR A 144 14.42 15.29 -6.20
CA THR A 144 13.93 15.72 -7.51
C THR A 144 14.19 14.71 -8.63
N PRO A 145 15.39 14.09 -8.74
CA PRO A 145 15.61 13.02 -9.72
C PRO A 145 14.72 11.78 -9.48
N ALA A 146 14.40 11.44 -8.21
CA ALA A 146 13.50 10.34 -7.88
C ALA A 146 12.06 10.67 -8.32
N PHE A 147 11.56 11.88 -8.10
CA PHE A 147 10.27 12.32 -8.63
C PHE A 147 10.20 12.22 -10.15
N ASN A 148 11.22 12.68 -10.87
CA ASN A 148 11.26 12.58 -12.32
C ASN A 148 11.26 11.14 -12.82
N ALA A 149 11.91 10.23 -12.11
CA ALA A 149 11.88 8.80 -12.42
C ALA A 149 10.50 8.19 -12.18
N LEU A 150 9.81 8.62 -11.10
CA LEU A 150 8.46 8.18 -10.77
C LEU A 150 7.43 8.69 -11.79
N LEU A 151 7.53 9.95 -12.20
CA LEU A 151 6.63 10.54 -13.19
C LEU A 151 6.54 9.73 -14.49
N LYS A 152 7.67 9.24 -14.99
CA LYS A 152 7.72 8.46 -16.23
C LYS A 152 6.84 7.21 -16.21
N ILE A 153 6.71 6.57 -15.05
CA ILE A 153 5.85 5.37 -14.93
C ILE A 153 4.41 5.74 -14.58
N LEU A 154 4.19 6.87 -13.91
CA LEU A 154 2.85 7.35 -13.61
C LEU A 154 2.10 7.88 -14.84
N GLU A 155 2.83 8.40 -15.84
CA GLU A 155 2.25 8.89 -17.10
C GLU A 155 1.73 7.74 -17.97
N GLU A 156 2.46 6.64 -18.04
CA GLU A 156 2.11 5.46 -18.85
C GLU A 156 2.24 4.17 -18.02
N PRO A 157 1.39 3.97 -17.02
CA PRO A 157 1.47 2.79 -16.16
C PRO A 157 0.97 1.54 -16.87
N PRO A 158 1.62 0.37 -16.68
CA PRO A 158 1.05 -0.91 -17.07
C PRO A 158 -0.29 -1.16 -16.38
N GLU A 159 -1.21 -1.87 -17.02
CA GLU A 159 -2.56 -2.15 -16.49
C GLU A 159 -2.54 -2.91 -15.15
N HIS A 160 -1.51 -3.73 -14.92
CA HIS A 160 -1.34 -4.52 -13.70
C HIS A 160 -0.74 -3.72 -12.54
N LEU A 161 -0.38 -2.45 -12.75
CA LEU A 161 0.33 -1.63 -11.78
C LEU A 161 -0.61 -0.62 -11.09
N MET A 162 -0.42 -0.45 -9.79
CA MET A 162 -1.09 0.58 -9.00
C MET A 162 -0.10 1.26 -8.06
N PHE A 163 -0.14 2.58 -8.03
CA PHE A 163 0.61 3.38 -7.07
C PHE A 163 -0.32 3.94 -5.99
N ILE A 164 0.13 3.89 -4.75
CA ILE A 164 -0.52 4.57 -3.63
C ILE A 164 0.52 5.43 -2.94
N LEU A 165 0.40 6.73 -3.14
CA LEU A 165 1.31 7.72 -2.56
C LEU A 165 0.67 8.30 -1.30
N ALA A 166 1.45 8.50 -0.25
CA ALA A 166 1.00 9.13 0.97
C ALA A 166 1.93 10.30 1.33
N THR A 167 1.35 11.41 1.79
CA THR A 167 2.11 12.57 2.23
C THR A 167 1.45 13.30 3.38
N THR A 168 2.27 13.83 4.27
CA THR A 168 1.83 14.80 5.30
C THR A 168 1.94 16.24 4.81
N GLU A 169 2.70 16.50 3.72
CA GLU A 169 3.03 17.83 3.24
C GLU A 169 2.73 17.95 1.73
N LEU A 170 1.45 18.08 1.39
CA LEU A 170 0.99 18.14 0.01
C LEU A 170 1.67 19.27 -0.79
N HIS A 171 1.94 20.40 -0.14
CA HIS A 171 2.56 21.57 -0.79
C HIS A 171 4.01 21.33 -1.25
N LYS A 172 4.67 20.29 -0.75
CA LYS A 172 6.02 19.89 -1.16
C LYS A 172 6.02 18.88 -2.33
N VAL A 173 4.87 18.33 -2.66
CA VAL A 173 4.74 17.42 -3.79
C VAL A 173 4.70 18.25 -5.08
N PRO A 174 5.52 17.94 -6.11
CA PRO A 174 5.53 18.66 -7.35
C PRO A 174 4.15 18.68 -8.04
N ALA A 175 3.79 19.82 -8.61
CA ALA A 175 2.51 20.00 -9.33
C ALA A 175 2.34 18.98 -10.48
N THR A 176 3.43 18.53 -11.07
CA THR A 176 3.44 17.49 -12.11
C THR A 176 2.94 16.14 -11.63
N ILE A 177 3.21 15.78 -10.37
CA ILE A 177 2.64 14.57 -9.74
C ILE A 177 1.14 14.75 -9.49
N LEU A 178 0.73 15.95 -9.08
CA LEU A 178 -0.66 16.24 -8.73
C LEU A 178 -1.58 16.31 -9.96
N SER A 179 -1.05 16.67 -11.12
CA SER A 179 -1.79 16.80 -12.37
C SER A 179 -2.06 15.48 -13.06
#